data_94e125d71b3015425ccebacaad0db582
#
_entry.id   94e125d71b3015425ccebacaad0db582
#
_cell.length_a   1.000
_cell.length_b   1.000
_cell.length_c   1.000
_cell.angle_alpha   90.00
_cell.angle_beta   90.00
_cell.angle_gamma   90.00
#
_symmetry.space_group_name_H-M   'P 1'
#
loop_
_entity.id
_entity.type
_entity.pdbx_description
1 polymer ?
#
loop_
_entity_poly.entity_id
_entity_poly.type
_entity_poly.pdbx_seq_one_letter_code
_entity_poly.pdbx_strand_id
1 'polypeptide(L)'
;MEESIGFDFEQIVQLIHQSQGKVVLTGVGKSGIIGMKIAASLSSTGTPALYLHATDATHGDLGMVEKKDVIIAISKSGNSQEIKDLIPFLKNNGNKVIGMTANPDSFLGKQSDHLLFTPVEKEACPHNLAPTTSTTVQLVMGDALAMSLMDLNGFQPQDFAQIHPSGSLGKKLHLKVVDLTDDSKIPSVSIEASLKEVICEISEKRLGATVVEYNGKISGLVTDGDIRRVLEKNENIS
;
A
#
# COMPACT_ATOMS: atom_id res chain seq x y z
N MET A 1 -0.47 22.84 -8.90
CA MET A 1 0.05 21.45 -8.90
C MET A 1 0.06 20.84 -10.29
N GLU A 2 -1.00 20.94 -11.06
CA GLU A 2 -1.04 20.42 -12.44
C GLU A 2 0.12 20.97 -13.28
N GLU A 3 0.39 22.25 -13.20
CA GLU A 3 1.54 22.91 -13.85
C GLU A 3 2.92 22.48 -13.33
N SER A 4 2.99 21.81 -12.17
CA SER A 4 4.23 21.29 -11.59
C SER A 4 4.50 19.82 -12.01
N ILE A 5 3.54 19.17 -12.68
CA ILE A 5 3.69 17.85 -13.26
C ILE A 5 4.04 18.03 -14.75
N GLY A 6 5.31 18.02 -15.06
CA GLY A 6 5.83 18.24 -16.39
C GLY A 6 7.10 17.43 -16.63
N PHE A 7 7.95 17.92 -17.50
CA PHE A 7 9.17 17.22 -17.94
C PHE A 7 10.10 16.81 -16.77
N ASP A 8 10.28 17.67 -15.77
CA ASP A 8 11.10 17.34 -14.59
C ASP A 8 10.52 16.20 -13.77
N PHE A 9 9.19 16.16 -13.62
CA PHE A 9 8.51 15.06 -12.93
C PHE A 9 8.70 13.74 -13.66
N GLU A 10 8.56 13.73 -14.99
CA GLU A 10 8.78 12.55 -15.82
C GLU A 10 10.22 12.05 -15.68
N GLN A 11 11.21 12.95 -15.74
CA GLN A 11 12.61 12.59 -15.53
C GLN A 11 12.86 11.97 -14.16
N ILE A 12 12.22 12.48 -13.11
CA ILE A 12 12.33 11.94 -11.76
C ILE A 12 11.72 10.53 -11.69
N VAL A 13 10.54 10.31 -12.28
CA VAL A 13 9.93 8.99 -12.35
C VAL A 13 10.87 8.01 -13.05
N GLN A 14 11.43 8.37 -14.19
CA GLN A 14 12.37 7.54 -14.92
C GLN A 14 13.67 7.28 -14.15
N LEU A 15 14.21 8.29 -13.47
CA LEU A 15 15.39 8.16 -12.62
C LEU A 15 15.19 7.12 -11.53
N ILE A 16 14.06 7.18 -10.84
CA ILE A 16 13.74 6.24 -9.76
C ILE A 16 13.48 4.84 -10.32
N HIS A 17 12.71 4.73 -11.40
CA HIS A 17 12.42 3.45 -12.05
C HIS A 17 13.70 2.71 -12.50
N GLN A 18 14.69 3.42 -13.01
CA GLN A 18 15.96 2.86 -13.48
C GLN A 18 16.98 2.64 -12.35
N SER A 19 16.71 3.15 -11.15
CA SER A 19 17.62 3.02 -10.02
C SER A 19 17.73 1.57 -9.56
N GLN A 20 18.94 1.16 -9.20
CA GLN A 20 19.22 -0.15 -8.59
C GLN A 20 19.19 -0.07 -7.04
N GLY A 21 18.93 1.11 -6.50
CA GLY A 21 18.81 1.37 -5.06
C GLY A 21 17.36 1.58 -4.62
N LYS A 22 17.23 1.92 -3.36
CA LYS A 22 15.93 2.34 -2.78
C LYS A 22 15.79 3.87 -2.87
N VAL A 23 14.57 4.35 -2.64
CA VAL A 23 14.30 5.78 -2.44
C VAL A 23 14.45 6.12 -0.97
N VAL A 24 15.31 7.07 -0.64
CA VAL A 24 15.49 7.56 0.72
C VAL A 24 14.86 8.95 0.84
N LEU A 25 13.78 9.04 1.61
CA LEU A 25 13.13 10.32 1.89
C LEU A 25 13.70 10.93 3.15
N THR A 26 13.95 12.23 3.12
CA THR A 26 14.47 12.95 4.30
C THR A 26 13.82 14.31 4.46
N GLY A 27 13.74 14.77 5.70
CA GLY A 27 13.16 16.05 6.07
C GLY A 27 13.06 16.21 7.58
N VAL A 28 12.59 17.35 8.03
CA VAL A 28 12.38 17.63 9.46
C VAL A 28 10.96 18.10 9.76
N GLY A 29 10.50 17.94 10.99
CA GLY A 29 9.20 18.40 11.45
C GLY A 29 8.03 17.86 10.61
N LYS A 30 7.12 18.72 10.19
CA LYS A 30 5.93 18.31 9.41
C LYS A 30 6.29 17.77 8.04
N SER A 31 7.32 18.32 7.36
CA SER A 31 7.82 17.78 6.09
C SER A 31 8.42 16.38 6.26
N GLY A 32 9.08 16.12 7.39
CA GLY A 32 9.57 14.78 7.72
C GLY A 32 8.44 13.76 7.91
N ILE A 33 7.33 14.13 8.58
CA ILE A 33 6.14 13.29 8.73
C ILE A 33 5.54 12.94 7.36
N ILE A 34 5.46 13.92 6.45
CA ILE A 34 5.04 13.69 5.07
C ILE A 34 6.02 12.75 4.35
N GLY A 35 7.33 12.92 4.55
CA GLY A 35 8.35 12.01 4.03
C GLY A 35 8.15 10.57 4.48
N MET A 36 7.86 10.34 5.76
CA MET A 36 7.53 9.00 6.28
C MET A 36 6.30 8.40 5.56
N LYS A 37 5.24 9.20 5.35
CA LYS A 37 4.04 8.74 4.64
C LYS A 37 4.35 8.38 3.18
N ILE A 38 5.11 9.22 2.49
CA ILE A 38 5.49 8.96 1.10
C ILE A 38 6.36 7.69 0.99
N ALA A 39 7.32 7.51 1.90
CA ALA A 39 8.14 6.29 1.96
C ALA A 39 7.28 5.03 2.14
N ALA A 40 6.30 5.09 3.05
CA ALA A 40 5.36 4.00 3.27
C ALA A 40 4.50 3.72 2.02
N SER A 41 4.03 4.77 1.32
CA SER A 41 3.26 4.63 0.08
C SER A 41 4.09 3.98 -1.03
N LEU A 42 5.31 4.45 -1.28
CA LEU A 42 6.23 3.88 -2.26
C LEU A 42 6.50 2.40 -1.98
N SER A 43 6.84 2.06 -0.74
CA SER A 43 7.09 0.67 -0.34
C SER A 43 5.85 -0.21 -0.52
N SER A 44 4.66 0.30 -0.21
CA SER A 44 3.40 -0.44 -0.34
C SER A 44 2.88 -0.53 -1.78
N THR A 45 3.53 0.13 -2.72
CA THR A 45 3.23 0.11 -4.16
C THR A 45 4.39 -0.41 -5.01
N GLY A 46 5.32 -1.15 -4.40
CA GLY A 46 6.37 -1.88 -5.11
C GLY A 46 7.67 -1.13 -5.34
N THR A 47 7.80 0.12 -4.87
CA THR A 47 9.07 0.87 -4.94
C THR A 47 9.74 0.85 -3.57
N PRO A 48 10.88 0.17 -3.38
CA PRO A 48 11.58 0.13 -2.10
C PRO A 48 11.95 1.53 -1.62
N ALA A 49 11.49 1.90 -0.43
CA ALA A 49 11.74 3.23 0.13
C ALA A 49 11.88 3.18 1.66
N LEU A 50 12.62 4.12 2.21
CA LEU A 50 12.70 4.37 3.65
C LEU A 50 12.71 5.87 3.96
N TYR A 51 12.41 6.20 5.18
CA TYR A 51 12.57 7.55 5.71
C TYR A 51 13.80 7.64 6.61
N LEU A 52 14.62 8.65 6.38
CA LEU A 52 15.80 9.02 7.15
C LEU A 52 15.60 10.40 7.74
N HIS A 53 15.55 10.54 9.07
CA HIS A 53 15.42 11.84 9.69
C HIS A 53 16.69 12.68 9.46
N ALA A 54 16.55 13.91 8.95
CA ALA A 54 17.72 14.70 8.52
C ALA A 54 18.71 14.99 9.65
N THR A 55 18.24 15.14 10.89
CA THR A 55 19.12 15.33 12.06
C THR A 55 19.85 14.04 12.43
N ASP A 56 19.14 12.91 12.47
CA ASP A 56 19.72 11.63 12.88
C ASP A 56 20.74 11.12 11.84
N ALA A 57 20.52 11.47 10.56
CA ALA A 57 21.46 11.18 9.48
C ALA A 57 22.87 11.66 9.80
N THR A 58 23.02 12.89 10.31
CA THR A 58 24.33 13.46 10.66
C THR A 58 24.95 12.88 11.95
N HIS A 59 24.21 12.03 12.67
CA HIS A 59 24.64 11.34 13.87
C HIS A 59 24.86 9.82 13.70
N GLY A 60 24.97 9.36 12.45
CA GLY A 60 25.35 7.98 12.15
C GLY A 60 24.38 7.24 11.21
N ASP A 61 23.11 7.67 11.12
CA ASP A 61 22.11 6.98 10.29
C ASP A 61 22.37 7.12 8.78
N LEU A 62 23.32 7.97 8.36
CA LEU A 62 23.87 7.95 6.99
C LEU A 62 24.37 6.58 6.55
N GLY A 63 24.72 5.70 7.49
CA GLY A 63 25.08 4.31 7.21
C GLY A 63 23.95 3.49 6.56
N MET A 64 22.70 3.97 6.62
CA MET A 64 21.55 3.34 5.94
C MET A 64 21.48 3.66 4.45
N VAL A 65 22.29 4.63 3.97
CA VAL A 65 22.25 5.14 2.59
C VAL A 65 23.37 4.50 1.77
N GLU A 66 22.99 3.86 0.68
CA GLU A 66 23.93 3.30 -0.29
C GLU A 66 24.13 4.28 -1.47
N LYS A 67 25.28 4.16 -2.17
CA LYS A 67 25.61 5.04 -3.33
C LYS A 67 24.57 5.02 -4.45
N LYS A 68 23.90 3.88 -4.61
CA LYS A 68 22.88 3.69 -5.66
C LYS A 68 21.49 4.21 -5.28
N ASP A 69 21.30 4.65 -4.04
CA ASP A 69 20.02 5.15 -3.57
C ASP A 69 19.72 6.53 -4.14
N VAL A 70 18.45 6.79 -4.42
CA VAL A 70 17.93 8.09 -4.84
C VAL A 70 17.35 8.80 -3.63
N ILE A 71 17.76 10.04 -3.41
CA ILE A 71 17.36 10.83 -2.24
C ILE A 71 16.24 11.80 -2.63
N ILE A 72 15.16 11.85 -1.85
CA ILE A 72 14.14 12.89 -1.92
C ILE A 72 14.20 13.71 -0.64
N ALA A 73 14.75 14.90 -0.71
CA ALA A 73 14.83 15.84 0.41
C ALA A 73 13.64 16.80 0.39
N ILE A 74 12.90 16.87 1.50
CA ILE A 74 11.64 17.60 1.62
C ILE A 74 11.80 18.78 2.57
N SER A 75 11.65 20.00 2.05
CA SER A 75 11.67 21.24 2.85
C SER A 75 10.88 22.34 2.14
N LYS A 76 9.81 22.86 2.75
CA LYS A 76 9.01 23.94 2.17
C LYS A 76 9.88 25.14 1.77
N SER A 77 10.70 25.64 2.70
CA SER A 77 11.59 26.79 2.46
C SER A 77 12.82 26.43 1.63
N GLY A 78 13.21 25.13 1.64
CA GLY A 78 14.45 24.65 1.06
C GLY A 78 15.73 25.15 1.73
N ASN A 79 15.61 25.80 2.91
CA ASN A 79 16.72 26.47 3.60
C ASN A 79 16.90 26.04 5.06
N SER A 80 16.21 24.96 5.52
CA SER A 80 16.41 24.44 6.87
C SER A 80 17.86 24.00 7.08
N GLN A 81 18.41 24.22 8.27
CA GLN A 81 19.83 23.99 8.55
C GLN A 81 20.19 22.51 8.40
N GLU A 82 19.32 21.62 8.85
CA GLU A 82 19.53 20.17 8.79
C GLU A 82 19.66 19.70 7.33
N ILE A 83 18.90 20.30 6.40
CA ILE A 83 19.02 19.99 4.97
C ILE A 83 20.32 20.54 4.39
N LYS A 84 20.72 21.76 4.81
CA LYS A 84 22.00 22.36 4.38
C LYS A 84 23.19 21.53 4.83
N ASP A 85 23.13 20.96 6.02
CA ASP A 85 24.19 20.13 6.58
C ASP A 85 24.24 18.77 5.91
N LEU A 86 23.08 18.17 5.61
CA LEU A 86 22.96 16.80 5.08
C LEU A 86 23.30 16.68 3.58
N ILE A 87 22.77 17.57 2.73
CA ILE A 87 22.86 17.46 1.27
C ILE A 87 24.30 17.33 0.75
N PRO A 88 25.31 18.08 1.24
CA PRO A 88 26.69 17.92 0.78
C PRO A 88 27.26 16.51 1.00
N PHE A 89 26.92 15.87 2.13
CA PHE A 89 27.39 14.49 2.40
C PHE A 89 26.78 13.48 1.42
N LEU A 90 25.48 13.59 1.13
CA LEU A 90 24.77 12.73 0.19
C LEU A 90 25.34 12.88 -1.23
N LYS A 91 25.59 14.12 -1.67
CA LYS A 91 26.20 14.38 -2.99
C LYS A 91 27.65 13.90 -3.06
N ASN A 92 28.43 14.07 -2.02
CA ASN A 92 29.80 13.55 -1.96
C ASN A 92 29.83 12.02 -1.95
N ASN A 93 28.81 11.36 -1.40
CA ASN A 93 28.64 9.90 -1.49
C ASN A 93 28.27 9.43 -2.92
N GLY A 94 27.88 10.34 -3.80
CA GLY A 94 27.48 10.07 -5.18
C GLY A 94 25.98 9.86 -5.40
N ASN A 95 25.15 10.11 -4.38
CA ASN A 95 23.71 9.98 -4.50
C ASN A 95 23.11 11.06 -5.41
N LYS A 96 22.10 10.68 -6.18
CA LYS A 96 21.20 11.62 -6.86
C LYS A 96 20.22 12.22 -5.86
N VAL A 97 20.13 13.53 -5.87
CA VAL A 97 19.28 14.30 -4.93
C VAL A 97 18.13 14.96 -5.69
N ILE A 98 16.92 14.67 -5.29
CA ILE A 98 15.67 15.29 -5.72
C ILE A 98 15.22 16.23 -4.60
N GLY A 99 15.09 17.51 -4.88
CA GLY A 99 14.57 18.49 -3.93
C GLY A 99 13.05 18.62 -4.06
N MET A 100 12.32 18.48 -2.96
CA MET A 100 10.89 18.80 -2.91
C MET A 100 10.73 20.10 -2.11
N THR A 101 10.49 21.21 -2.78
CA THR A 101 10.42 22.55 -2.14
C THR A 101 9.46 23.51 -2.85
N ALA A 102 8.95 24.50 -2.11
CA ALA A 102 8.17 25.61 -2.66
C ALA A 102 9.05 26.76 -3.18
N ASN A 103 10.37 26.70 -2.97
CA ASN A 103 11.30 27.76 -3.37
C ASN A 103 12.45 27.21 -4.23
N PRO A 104 12.36 27.29 -5.56
CA PRO A 104 13.42 26.82 -6.47
C PRO A 104 14.76 27.54 -6.26
N ASP A 105 14.75 28.79 -5.80
CA ASP A 105 15.95 29.58 -5.53
C ASP A 105 16.62 29.31 -4.19
N SER A 106 16.03 28.40 -3.38
CA SER A 106 16.58 28.00 -2.10
C SER A 106 17.87 27.18 -2.25
N PHE A 107 18.55 26.95 -1.13
CA PHE A 107 19.69 26.03 -1.09
C PHE A 107 19.35 24.65 -1.65
N LEU A 108 18.25 24.04 -1.19
CA LEU A 108 17.81 22.74 -1.65
C LEU A 108 17.50 22.75 -3.16
N GLY A 109 16.76 23.76 -3.65
CA GLY A 109 16.45 23.88 -5.07
C GLY A 109 17.69 23.94 -5.95
N LYS A 110 18.72 24.71 -5.53
CA LYS A 110 19.98 24.88 -6.29
C LYS A 110 20.95 23.71 -6.18
N GLN A 111 20.90 22.95 -5.08
CA GLN A 111 21.82 21.83 -4.85
C GLN A 111 21.25 20.50 -5.36
N SER A 112 19.96 20.41 -5.65
CA SER A 112 19.32 19.20 -6.15
C SER A 112 19.67 18.94 -7.63
N ASP A 113 19.73 17.67 -8.01
CA ASP A 113 19.90 17.25 -9.40
C ASP A 113 18.58 17.41 -10.17
N HIS A 114 17.45 17.23 -9.50
CA HIS A 114 16.09 17.42 -10.01
C HIS A 114 15.20 18.07 -8.96
N LEU A 115 14.11 18.72 -9.39
CA LEU A 115 13.22 19.46 -8.51
C LEU A 115 11.76 19.01 -8.64
N LEU A 116 11.18 18.52 -7.55
CA LEU A 116 9.74 18.42 -7.35
C LEU A 116 9.23 19.76 -6.80
N PHE A 117 8.86 20.65 -7.70
CA PHE A 117 8.36 21.97 -7.32
C PHE A 117 6.97 21.85 -6.71
N THR A 118 6.83 22.27 -5.46
CA THR A 118 5.59 22.24 -4.68
C THR A 118 5.17 23.66 -4.30
N PRO A 119 4.61 24.46 -5.24
CA PRO A 119 4.30 25.88 -5.02
C PRO A 119 3.26 26.05 -3.93
N VAL A 120 3.52 26.99 -3.03
CA VAL A 120 2.62 27.36 -1.94
C VAL A 120 2.74 28.86 -1.70
N GLU A 121 1.67 29.60 -1.96
CA GLU A 121 1.62 31.05 -1.70
C GLU A 121 1.49 31.34 -0.21
N LYS A 122 0.56 30.64 0.46
CA LYS A 122 0.31 30.79 1.89
C LYS A 122 -0.19 29.51 2.55
N GLU A 123 0.04 29.40 3.84
CA GLU A 123 -0.57 28.34 4.65
C GLU A 123 -2.06 28.64 4.90
N ALA A 124 -2.89 27.60 5.02
CA ALA A 124 -4.32 27.73 5.35
C ALA A 124 -4.57 28.20 6.80
N CYS A 125 -3.56 28.13 7.65
CA CYS A 125 -3.62 28.61 9.01
C CYS A 125 -3.86 30.14 9.04
N PRO A 126 -4.72 30.65 9.94
CA PRO A 126 -5.09 32.08 9.99
C PRO A 126 -3.89 33.05 10.07
N HIS A 127 -2.78 32.57 10.64
CA HIS A 127 -1.57 33.37 10.83
C HIS A 127 -0.46 33.07 9.79
N ASN A 128 -0.74 32.22 8.80
CA ASN A 128 0.24 31.76 7.81
C ASN A 128 1.51 31.15 8.44
N LEU A 129 1.39 30.48 9.58
CA LEU A 129 2.51 29.92 10.36
C LEU A 129 2.55 28.38 10.35
N ALA A 130 1.40 27.75 10.66
CA ALA A 130 1.35 26.30 10.78
C ALA A 130 1.38 25.64 9.40
N PRO A 131 2.30 24.70 9.16
CA PRO A 131 2.33 23.92 7.92
C PRO A 131 1.01 23.17 7.69
N THR A 132 0.29 23.53 6.65
CA THR A 132 -1.02 23.00 6.25
C THR A 132 -1.07 22.82 4.74
N THR A 133 -1.22 23.90 3.97
CA THR A 133 -1.19 23.88 2.51
C THR A 133 0.10 23.23 1.99
N SER A 134 1.25 23.61 2.56
CA SER A 134 2.54 23.08 2.15
C SER A 134 2.64 21.58 2.32
N THR A 135 2.21 21.05 3.46
CA THR A 135 2.26 19.61 3.74
C THR A 135 1.25 18.83 2.88
N THR A 136 0.10 19.41 2.58
CA THR A 136 -0.90 18.81 1.67
C THR A 136 -0.34 18.72 0.24
N VAL A 137 0.28 19.78 -0.27
CA VAL A 137 0.89 19.79 -1.61
C VAL A 137 2.04 18.76 -1.70
N GLN A 138 2.91 18.71 -0.68
CA GLN A 138 3.99 17.71 -0.59
C GLN A 138 3.41 16.27 -0.62
N LEU A 139 2.34 16.03 0.14
CA LEU A 139 1.68 14.73 0.20
C LEU A 139 1.12 14.32 -1.17
N VAL A 140 0.37 15.20 -1.81
CA VAL A 140 -0.23 14.93 -3.13
C VAL A 140 0.84 14.71 -4.19
N MET A 141 1.94 15.47 -4.17
CA MET A 141 3.08 15.26 -5.07
C MET A 141 3.73 13.89 -4.85
N GLY A 142 3.90 13.50 -3.59
CA GLY A 142 4.43 12.17 -3.25
C GLY A 142 3.53 11.01 -3.67
N ASP A 143 2.21 11.18 -3.55
CA ASP A 143 1.25 10.17 -4.01
C ASP A 143 1.19 10.10 -5.55
N ALA A 144 1.28 11.22 -6.24
CA ALA A 144 1.41 11.24 -7.69
C ALA A 144 2.65 10.47 -8.15
N LEU A 145 3.79 10.69 -7.47
CA LEU A 145 5.05 9.97 -7.74
C LEU A 145 4.90 8.45 -7.51
N ALA A 146 4.29 8.06 -6.38
CA ALA A 146 4.07 6.65 -6.05
C ALA A 146 3.16 5.96 -7.07
N MET A 147 2.08 6.61 -7.52
CA MET A 147 1.16 6.05 -8.52
C MET A 147 1.81 5.96 -9.90
N SER A 148 2.59 6.95 -10.30
CA SER A 148 3.32 6.91 -11.57
C SER A 148 4.36 5.78 -11.61
N LEU A 149 5.08 5.55 -10.51
CA LEU A 149 6.03 4.45 -10.38
C LEU A 149 5.32 3.09 -10.33
N MET A 150 4.20 2.99 -9.63
CA MET A 150 3.36 1.79 -9.56
C MET A 150 2.91 1.35 -10.97
N ASP A 151 2.43 2.30 -11.76
CA ASP A 151 2.00 2.05 -13.15
C ASP A 151 3.18 1.65 -14.04
N LEU A 152 4.26 2.41 -14.00
CA LEU A 152 5.45 2.17 -14.80
C LEU A 152 6.14 0.83 -14.48
N ASN A 153 6.11 0.41 -13.21
CA ASN A 153 6.64 -0.87 -12.74
C ASN A 153 5.70 -2.05 -13.07
N GLY A 154 4.50 -1.79 -13.60
CA GLY A 154 3.51 -2.82 -13.89
C GLY A 154 2.99 -3.55 -12.65
N PHE A 155 2.99 -2.88 -11.48
CA PHE A 155 2.57 -3.45 -10.20
C PHE A 155 1.09 -3.83 -10.20
N GLN A 156 0.80 -5.09 -9.91
CA GLN A 156 -0.52 -5.68 -10.03
C GLN A 156 -1.21 -5.90 -8.66
N PRO A 157 -2.54 -6.11 -8.62
CA PRO A 157 -3.25 -6.45 -7.38
C PRO A 157 -2.68 -7.67 -6.65
N GLN A 158 -2.09 -8.63 -7.36
CA GLN A 158 -1.43 -9.80 -6.80
C GLN A 158 -0.17 -9.42 -6.01
N ASP A 159 0.62 -8.46 -6.54
CA ASP A 159 1.82 -7.95 -5.88
C ASP A 159 1.43 -7.18 -4.61
N PHE A 160 0.35 -6.38 -4.70
CA PHE A 160 -0.20 -5.69 -3.53
C PHE A 160 -0.61 -6.67 -2.42
N ALA A 161 -1.25 -7.78 -2.78
CA ALA A 161 -1.68 -8.80 -1.83
C ALA A 161 -0.49 -9.47 -1.13
N GLN A 162 0.63 -9.70 -1.83
CA GLN A 162 1.85 -10.30 -1.25
C GLN A 162 2.42 -9.44 -0.13
N ILE A 163 2.42 -8.12 -0.28
CA ILE A 163 2.96 -7.19 0.72
C ILE A 163 1.91 -6.71 1.73
N HIS A 164 0.62 -7.07 1.53
CA HIS A 164 -0.48 -6.80 2.46
C HIS A 164 -1.24 -8.07 2.86
N PRO A 165 -0.58 -9.10 3.42
CA PRO A 165 -1.17 -10.43 3.62
C PRO A 165 -2.37 -10.42 4.60
N SER A 166 -2.38 -9.50 5.55
CA SER A 166 -3.45 -9.38 6.56
C SER A 166 -4.64 -8.52 6.10
N GLY A 167 -4.52 -7.80 4.98
CA GLY A 167 -5.57 -6.97 4.42
C GLY A 167 -6.73 -7.78 3.83
N SER A 168 -7.90 -7.16 3.69
CA SER A 168 -9.09 -7.82 3.10
C SER A 168 -8.82 -8.32 1.67
N LEU A 169 -8.04 -7.59 0.88
CA LEU A 169 -7.63 -7.99 -0.47
C LEU A 169 -6.61 -9.14 -0.42
N GLY A 170 -5.61 -9.07 0.46
CA GLY A 170 -4.62 -10.13 0.66
C GLY A 170 -5.31 -11.44 1.04
N LYS A 171 -6.20 -11.42 2.02
CA LYS A 171 -7.00 -12.59 2.41
C LYS A 171 -7.79 -13.18 1.25
N LYS A 172 -8.48 -12.34 0.46
CA LYS A 172 -9.27 -12.83 -0.69
C LYS A 172 -8.42 -13.51 -1.78
N LEU A 173 -7.19 -13.06 -1.98
CA LEU A 173 -6.30 -13.59 -3.02
C LEU A 173 -5.48 -14.80 -2.56
N HIS A 174 -5.25 -14.95 -1.26
CA HIS A 174 -4.48 -16.06 -0.70
C HIS A 174 -5.33 -17.20 -0.12
N LEU A 175 -6.61 -16.93 0.27
CA LEU A 175 -7.48 -17.97 0.81
C LEU A 175 -7.77 -19.05 -0.23
N LYS A 176 -7.45 -20.27 0.13
CA LYS A 176 -7.80 -21.50 -0.60
C LYS A 176 -8.98 -22.19 0.09
N VAL A 177 -9.66 -23.05 -0.62
CA VAL A 177 -10.76 -23.85 -0.05
C VAL A 177 -10.31 -24.62 1.19
N VAL A 178 -9.08 -25.15 1.18
CA VAL A 178 -8.52 -25.88 2.33
C VAL A 178 -8.39 -25.02 3.60
N ASP A 179 -8.22 -23.70 3.45
CA ASP A 179 -8.13 -22.78 4.61
C ASP A 179 -9.50 -22.47 5.23
N LEU A 180 -10.58 -22.84 4.53
CA LEU A 180 -11.97 -22.63 4.93
C LEU A 180 -12.65 -23.93 5.35
N THR A 181 -12.03 -25.09 5.09
CA THR A 181 -12.58 -26.38 5.46
C THR A 181 -12.26 -26.71 6.92
N ASP A 182 -13.27 -27.27 7.61
CA ASP A 182 -13.12 -27.81 8.95
C ASP A 182 -13.54 -29.29 8.88
N ASP A 183 -12.55 -30.17 8.82
CA ASP A 183 -12.75 -31.60 8.68
C ASP A 183 -13.60 -32.21 9.82
N SER A 184 -13.70 -31.52 10.97
CA SER A 184 -14.55 -31.93 12.10
C SER A 184 -16.03 -31.66 11.86
N LYS A 185 -16.38 -30.90 10.81
CA LYS A 185 -17.75 -30.44 10.53
C LYS A 185 -18.26 -30.85 9.16
N ILE A 186 -17.71 -31.89 8.55
CA ILE A 186 -18.21 -32.36 7.26
C ILE A 186 -19.63 -32.91 7.46
N PRO A 187 -20.66 -32.23 6.92
CA PRO A 187 -22.02 -32.72 6.99
C PRO A 187 -22.20 -33.87 5.98
N SER A 188 -22.57 -35.05 6.43
CA SER A 188 -22.87 -36.16 5.55
C SER A 188 -24.05 -36.99 6.03
N VAL A 189 -24.84 -37.46 5.09
CA VAL A 189 -25.97 -38.35 5.33
C VAL A 189 -25.94 -39.55 4.34
N SER A 190 -26.51 -40.68 4.76
CA SER A 190 -26.71 -41.81 3.84
C SER A 190 -27.75 -41.47 2.77
N ILE A 191 -27.65 -42.10 1.60
CA ILE A 191 -28.67 -42.00 0.56
C ILE A 191 -30.06 -42.52 1.03
N GLU A 192 -30.10 -43.35 2.07
CA GLU A 192 -31.32 -43.87 2.70
C GLU A 192 -31.83 -42.96 3.84
N ALA A 193 -31.16 -41.81 4.11
CA ALA A 193 -31.56 -40.92 5.19
C ALA A 193 -32.91 -40.27 4.91
N SER A 194 -33.71 -40.09 5.97
CA SER A 194 -34.99 -39.40 5.90
C SER A 194 -34.77 -37.90 5.75
N LEU A 195 -35.78 -37.16 5.25
CA LEU A 195 -35.74 -35.70 5.15
C LEU A 195 -35.47 -35.04 6.50
N LYS A 196 -35.98 -35.60 7.60
CA LYS A 196 -35.76 -35.10 8.96
C LYS A 196 -34.29 -35.21 9.36
N GLU A 197 -33.63 -36.32 9.05
CA GLU A 197 -32.19 -36.49 9.33
C GLU A 197 -31.35 -35.51 8.51
N VAL A 198 -31.70 -35.28 7.25
CA VAL A 198 -31.04 -34.26 6.40
C VAL A 198 -31.16 -32.87 6.99
N ILE A 199 -32.36 -32.48 7.43
CA ILE A 199 -32.62 -31.16 8.07
C ILE A 199 -31.82 -31.03 9.38
N CYS A 200 -31.77 -32.06 10.21
CA CYS A 200 -31.03 -32.07 11.46
C CYS A 200 -29.53 -31.90 11.19
N GLU A 201 -28.97 -32.65 10.25
CA GLU A 201 -27.53 -32.57 9.92
C GLU A 201 -27.11 -31.18 9.40
N ILE A 202 -27.90 -30.62 8.47
CA ILE A 202 -27.63 -29.26 7.95
C ILE A 202 -27.71 -28.23 9.07
N SER A 203 -28.72 -28.34 9.96
CA SER A 203 -28.93 -27.40 11.05
C SER A 203 -27.83 -27.47 12.12
N GLU A 204 -27.38 -28.68 12.46
CA GLU A 204 -26.31 -28.91 13.43
C GLU A 204 -24.98 -28.37 12.92
N LYS A 205 -24.61 -28.70 11.69
CA LYS A 205 -23.33 -28.31 11.08
C LYS A 205 -23.31 -26.87 10.58
N ARG A 206 -24.46 -26.24 10.35
CA ARG A 206 -24.63 -24.83 9.95
C ARG A 206 -23.88 -24.43 8.65
N LEU A 207 -23.74 -25.37 7.72
CA LEU A 207 -23.08 -25.12 6.43
C LEU A 207 -24.09 -24.92 5.27
N GLY A 208 -25.39 -25.00 5.55
CA GLY A 208 -26.44 -24.77 4.55
C GLY A 208 -26.58 -25.89 3.51
N ALA A 209 -25.79 -26.96 3.65
CA ALA A 209 -25.79 -28.12 2.74
C ALA A 209 -25.26 -29.36 3.46
N THR A 210 -25.61 -30.55 2.95
CA THR A 210 -25.02 -31.85 3.36
C THR A 210 -24.69 -32.71 2.15
N VAL A 211 -23.62 -33.47 2.26
CA VAL A 211 -23.21 -34.46 1.27
C VAL A 211 -24.05 -35.70 1.45
N VAL A 212 -24.49 -36.32 0.34
CA VAL A 212 -25.17 -37.63 0.34
C VAL A 212 -24.14 -38.69 -0.02
N GLU A 213 -23.99 -39.68 0.84
CA GLU A 213 -23.03 -40.75 0.67
C GLU A 213 -23.75 -42.10 0.35
N TYR A 214 -23.12 -42.85 -0.56
CA TYR A 214 -23.48 -44.22 -0.87
C TYR A 214 -22.22 -45.08 -1.04
N ASN A 215 -22.12 -46.17 -0.25
CA ASN A 215 -20.94 -47.03 -0.24
C ASN A 215 -19.59 -46.29 -0.10
N GLY A 216 -19.53 -45.31 0.78
CA GLY A 216 -18.31 -44.51 1.04
C GLY A 216 -17.90 -43.56 -0.09
N LYS A 217 -18.81 -43.30 -1.03
CA LYS A 217 -18.60 -42.33 -2.13
C LYS A 217 -19.68 -41.25 -2.10
N ILE A 218 -19.27 -40.03 -2.48
CA ILE A 218 -20.20 -38.93 -2.66
C ILE A 218 -21.14 -39.23 -3.82
N SER A 219 -22.46 -39.33 -3.55
CA SER A 219 -23.52 -39.56 -4.50
C SER A 219 -24.25 -38.29 -4.92
N GLY A 220 -24.25 -37.28 -4.04
CA GLY A 220 -24.93 -36.01 -4.31
C GLY A 220 -24.74 -35.00 -3.21
N LEU A 221 -25.42 -33.87 -3.35
CA LEU A 221 -25.47 -32.78 -2.38
C LEU A 221 -26.93 -32.35 -2.20
N VAL A 222 -27.33 -32.09 -0.96
CA VAL A 222 -28.64 -31.52 -0.61
C VAL A 222 -28.40 -30.18 0.09
N THR A 223 -29.06 -29.13 -0.35
CA THR A 223 -28.95 -27.77 0.19
C THR A 223 -30.25 -27.36 0.89
N ASP A 224 -30.19 -26.30 1.74
CA ASP A 224 -31.38 -25.66 2.32
C ASP A 224 -32.41 -25.25 1.25
N GLY A 225 -31.92 -24.82 0.07
CA GLY A 225 -32.78 -24.49 -1.05
C GLY A 225 -33.52 -25.66 -1.64
N ASP A 226 -32.90 -26.86 -1.65
CA ASP A 226 -33.55 -28.11 -2.13
C ASP A 226 -34.65 -28.54 -1.16
N ILE A 227 -34.36 -28.49 0.15
CA ILE A 227 -35.34 -28.78 1.20
C ILE A 227 -36.55 -27.85 1.08
N ARG A 228 -36.31 -26.53 0.95
CA ARG A 228 -37.38 -25.56 0.82
C ARG A 228 -38.26 -25.84 -0.40
N ARG A 229 -37.67 -26.15 -1.54
CA ARG A 229 -38.41 -26.49 -2.78
C ARG A 229 -39.24 -27.77 -2.63
N VAL A 230 -38.76 -28.76 -1.89
CA VAL A 230 -39.51 -29.99 -1.62
C VAL A 230 -40.69 -29.69 -0.70
N LEU A 231 -40.50 -28.90 0.34
CA LEU A 231 -41.57 -28.53 1.27
C LEU A 231 -42.67 -27.66 0.62
N GLU A 232 -42.28 -26.75 -0.29
CA GLU A 232 -43.24 -25.94 -1.07
C GLU A 232 -44.10 -26.75 -2.03
N LYS A 233 -43.56 -27.83 -2.58
CA LYS A 233 -44.28 -28.68 -3.56
C LYS A 233 -45.18 -29.75 -2.93
N ASN A 234 -44.90 -30.13 -1.71
CA ASN A 234 -45.61 -31.20 -1.02
C ASN A 234 -46.28 -30.70 0.24
N GLU A 235 -47.59 -30.36 0.17
CA GLU A 235 -48.39 -29.99 1.33
C GLU A 235 -48.60 -31.14 2.35
N ASN A 236 -48.21 -32.37 2.06
CA ASN A 236 -48.32 -33.54 2.89
C ASN A 236 -46.98 -34.27 3.07
N ILE A 237 -46.08 -33.68 3.85
CA ILE A 237 -44.92 -34.44 4.38
C ILE A 237 -45.23 -34.68 5.88
N SER A 238 -45.87 -35.78 6.17
CA SER A 238 -46.03 -36.30 7.51
C SER A 238 -44.82 -37.11 7.96
#